data_5830ea51d0c634139e898be37f1f260c
#
_entry.id   5830ea51d0c634139e898be37f1f260c
#
_cell.length_a   1.000
_cell.length_b   1.000
_cell.length_c   1.000
_cell.angle_alpha   90.00
_cell.angle_beta   90.00
_cell.angle_gamma   90.00
#
_symmetry.space_group_name_H-M   'P 1'
#
loop_
_entity.id
_entity.type
_entity.pdbx_description
1 polymer ?
#
loop_
_entity_poly.entity_id
_entity_poly.type
_entity_poly.pdbx_seq_one_letter_code
_entity_poly.pdbx_strand_id
1 'polypeptide(L)'
;ANANVSGSYDATGEYSGDVMDTSSSGHTDSDADGDSITVTQIRKSGGSDSTVSSGSSYNSSGTSVTGTYGTLVIGADGSYTYAADQSAADDLDAGDSVTDTFIYTISDGTATATATLTVTVLGINDTPTAVNDTDSVNEDGTVTKTGAQDDVLTDDSDPDDSATLTVTAIQPSGGSSSNVSSGSTYNSSGTSVTGTYGTLVIGADGSYTYTADQSAADDLDASDTVDDVFTYTVSDGTTTTTATITITVNGVNDTPVAQNDVGVIAEDSTLTVTNGANANLSGSYDTTGEHSGDVMDTSSSSHTDSDADDSASLTITQIKKDGGSNSSVSSGSSYNSSGTSVTGTYGTLTIGADGSYTYVADQAAADALDAGDSADDVFVYTLSDGTATTTANITISVKGINDDPAAVDDTDTVNEGATVTKTGSQDDVLNDDTDADDSSSLTVTAIQPSGGSSSTVSSGSTYTSSGTSVTGTYGTLTIGADGSYTYTADQDAADALDDSESATDVFTYTVSDG
;
A
#
# COMPACT_ATOMS: atom_id res chain seq x y z
N ALA A 1 -7.90 -50.37 -59.54
CA ALA A 1 -7.19 -49.16 -59.16
C ALA A 1 -7.02 -49.15 -57.65
N ASN A 2 -5.81 -48.88 -57.16
CA ASN A 2 -5.59 -48.84 -55.73
C ASN A 2 -6.26 -47.60 -55.13
N ALA A 3 -6.92 -47.76 -53.99
CA ALA A 3 -7.45 -46.62 -53.25
C ALA A 3 -6.28 -45.69 -52.82
N ASN A 4 -6.43 -44.40 -53.08
CA ASN A 4 -5.54 -43.37 -52.53
C ASN A 4 -6.16 -42.90 -51.23
N VAL A 5 -5.54 -43.27 -50.11
CA VAL A 5 -5.98 -42.78 -48.80
C VAL A 5 -5.13 -41.57 -48.42
N SER A 6 -5.79 -40.49 -48.09
CA SER A 6 -5.17 -39.26 -47.55
C SER A 6 -5.67 -39.06 -46.12
N GLY A 7 -4.79 -38.66 -45.22
CA GLY A 7 -5.04 -38.55 -43.81
C GLY A 7 -4.44 -39.67 -42.98
N SER A 8 -4.75 -39.71 -41.68
CA SER A 8 -4.36 -40.81 -40.78
C SER A 8 -5.30 -41.99 -40.96
N TYR A 9 -4.76 -43.17 -41.13
CA TYR A 9 -5.52 -44.44 -41.23
C TYR A 9 -4.72 -45.57 -40.61
N ASP A 10 -5.40 -46.63 -40.23
CA ASP A 10 -4.74 -47.86 -39.81
C ASP A 10 -4.08 -48.55 -41.04
N ALA A 11 -2.79 -48.77 -40.96
CA ALA A 11 -2.01 -49.39 -42.05
C ALA A 11 -2.45 -50.84 -42.36
N THR A 12 -3.30 -51.43 -41.52
CA THR A 12 -3.87 -52.76 -41.74
C THR A 12 -5.28 -52.69 -42.35
N GLY A 13 -5.75 -51.48 -42.63
CA GLY A 13 -7.09 -51.23 -43.20
C GLY A 13 -7.32 -52.00 -44.51
N GLU A 14 -8.35 -52.84 -44.56
CA GLU A 14 -8.77 -53.51 -45.77
C GLU A 14 -9.58 -52.59 -46.64
N TYR A 15 -9.17 -52.39 -47.86
CA TYR A 15 -9.97 -51.75 -48.88
C TYR A 15 -10.13 -52.71 -50.08
N SER A 16 -11.25 -52.69 -50.71
CA SER A 16 -11.57 -53.62 -51.83
C SER A 16 -11.40 -52.99 -53.21
N GLY A 17 -10.91 -51.78 -53.37
CA GLY A 17 -10.80 -51.05 -54.62
C GLY A 17 -12.07 -50.23 -54.94
N ASP A 18 -12.43 -50.06 -56.25
CA ASP A 18 -13.75 -49.50 -56.58
C ASP A 18 -14.83 -50.59 -56.41
N VAL A 19 -16.10 -50.17 -56.36
CA VAL A 19 -17.21 -51.11 -56.06
C VAL A 19 -17.45 -52.15 -57.19
N MET A 20 -16.80 -52.03 -58.35
CA MET A 20 -16.88 -52.95 -59.50
C MET A 20 -15.49 -53.54 -59.86
N ASP A 21 -14.51 -53.52 -58.91
CA ASP A 21 -13.13 -53.98 -59.17
C ASP A 21 -13.07 -55.44 -59.60
N THR A 22 -12.48 -55.70 -60.75
CA THR A 22 -12.29 -57.04 -61.31
C THR A 22 -11.00 -57.68 -60.87
N SER A 23 -10.22 -57.08 -60.02
CA SER A 23 -8.86 -57.54 -59.63
C SER A 23 -8.78 -58.20 -58.28
N SER A 24 -9.81 -58.18 -57.44
CA SER A 24 -9.82 -58.72 -56.07
C SER A 24 -10.79 -59.88 -55.95
N SER A 25 -10.27 -61.06 -55.56
CA SER A 25 -10.95 -62.36 -55.59
C SER A 25 -12.07 -62.57 -54.55
N GLY A 26 -12.76 -61.56 -54.12
CA GLY A 26 -13.88 -61.70 -53.17
C GLY A 26 -14.92 -60.63 -53.22
N HIS A 27 -14.63 -59.55 -53.94
CA HIS A 27 -15.48 -58.32 -54.01
C HIS A 27 -15.73 -57.87 -55.44
N THR A 28 -15.67 -58.77 -56.41
CA THR A 28 -15.82 -58.49 -57.84
C THR A 28 -17.29 -58.57 -58.25
N ASP A 29 -17.85 -57.48 -58.74
CA ASP A 29 -19.15 -57.48 -59.39
C ASP A 29 -19.00 -58.02 -60.83
N SER A 30 -19.91 -58.88 -61.26
CA SER A 30 -19.88 -59.49 -62.59
C SER A 30 -21.25 -59.73 -63.16
N ASP A 31 -21.34 -59.71 -64.48
CA ASP A 31 -22.49 -60.22 -65.23
C ASP A 31 -22.23 -61.59 -65.78
N ALA A 32 -23.25 -62.49 -65.78
CA ALA A 32 -23.11 -63.87 -66.21
C ALA A 32 -23.00 -64.00 -67.74
N ASP A 33 -23.55 -63.09 -68.50
CA ASP A 33 -23.51 -62.97 -69.94
C ASP A 33 -22.31 -62.18 -70.47
N GLY A 34 -21.56 -61.56 -69.56
CA GLY A 34 -20.39 -60.73 -69.84
C GLY A 34 -20.68 -59.33 -70.29
N ASP A 35 -21.87 -58.81 -70.04
CA ASP A 35 -22.26 -57.47 -70.36
C ASP A 35 -21.57 -56.44 -69.45
N SER A 36 -21.44 -55.21 -69.95
CA SER A 36 -20.84 -54.11 -69.20
C SER A 36 -21.80 -53.64 -68.10
N ILE A 37 -21.42 -53.77 -66.84
CA ILE A 37 -22.18 -53.27 -65.72
C ILE A 37 -21.77 -51.83 -65.33
N THR A 38 -22.70 -51.07 -64.84
CA THR A 38 -22.51 -49.70 -64.35
C THR A 38 -23.28 -49.44 -63.04
N VAL A 39 -22.76 -48.63 -62.15
CA VAL A 39 -23.52 -48.13 -60.98
C VAL A 39 -24.58 -47.14 -61.44
N THR A 40 -25.86 -47.42 -61.11
CA THR A 40 -27.01 -46.59 -61.54
C THR A 40 -27.69 -45.87 -60.39
N GLN A 41 -27.59 -46.38 -59.18
CA GLN A 41 -28.16 -45.78 -57.96
C GLN A 41 -27.26 -45.99 -56.77
N ILE A 42 -27.35 -45.10 -55.81
CA ILE A 42 -26.66 -45.12 -54.51
C ILE A 42 -27.59 -44.55 -53.43
N ARG A 43 -27.56 -45.13 -52.23
CA ARG A 43 -28.19 -44.57 -51.02
C ARG A 43 -27.43 -44.93 -49.78
N LYS A 44 -27.56 -44.11 -48.72
CA LYS A 44 -27.26 -44.56 -47.36
C LYS A 44 -28.20 -45.68 -46.95
N SER A 45 -27.76 -46.64 -46.15
CA SER A 45 -28.64 -47.67 -45.58
C SER A 45 -29.82 -47.04 -44.84
N GLY A 46 -31.06 -47.44 -45.22
CA GLY A 46 -32.31 -46.84 -44.72
C GLY A 46 -32.71 -45.52 -45.38
N GLY A 47 -31.94 -44.98 -46.33
CA GLY A 47 -32.22 -43.76 -47.06
C GLY A 47 -32.91 -44.01 -48.42
N SER A 48 -33.17 -42.94 -49.17
CA SER A 48 -33.72 -42.98 -50.51
C SER A 48 -32.64 -43.06 -51.58
N ASP A 49 -32.96 -43.74 -52.69
CA ASP A 49 -32.04 -43.86 -53.82
C ASP A 49 -31.75 -42.50 -54.48
N SER A 50 -30.47 -42.24 -54.77
CA SER A 50 -29.98 -41.19 -55.62
C SER A 50 -29.49 -41.76 -56.94
N THR A 51 -29.88 -41.20 -58.07
CA THR A 51 -29.46 -41.65 -59.41
C THR A 51 -27.99 -41.27 -59.63
N VAL A 52 -27.19 -42.22 -60.07
CA VAL A 52 -25.80 -41.98 -60.50
C VAL A 52 -25.81 -41.69 -62.01
N SER A 53 -25.18 -40.57 -62.39
CA SER A 53 -25.12 -40.12 -63.77
C SER A 53 -24.31 -41.07 -64.66
N SER A 54 -24.88 -41.49 -65.78
CA SER A 54 -24.18 -42.41 -66.73
C SER A 54 -22.89 -41.79 -67.22
N GLY A 55 -21.81 -42.60 -67.23
CA GLY A 55 -20.45 -42.18 -67.64
C GLY A 55 -19.70 -41.28 -66.64
N SER A 56 -20.26 -41.12 -65.40
CA SER A 56 -19.59 -40.36 -64.33
C SER A 56 -18.48 -41.20 -63.68
N SER A 57 -17.55 -40.49 -63.05
CA SER A 57 -16.58 -41.01 -62.08
C SER A 57 -16.68 -40.16 -60.81
N TYR A 58 -16.07 -40.59 -59.73
CA TYR A 58 -16.16 -39.83 -58.44
C TYR A 58 -15.69 -38.38 -58.58
N ASN A 59 -14.65 -38.11 -59.44
CA ASN A 59 -14.06 -36.81 -59.67
C ASN A 59 -14.64 -36.07 -60.92
N SER A 60 -15.63 -36.66 -61.59
CA SER A 60 -16.29 -36.07 -62.77
C SER A 60 -17.78 -36.44 -62.74
N SER A 61 -18.63 -35.51 -62.29
CA SER A 61 -20.08 -35.66 -62.16
C SER A 61 -20.52 -36.84 -61.28
N GLY A 62 -19.71 -37.20 -60.27
CA GLY A 62 -20.05 -38.22 -59.27
C GLY A 62 -21.28 -37.81 -58.45
N THR A 63 -21.99 -38.79 -57.94
CA THR A 63 -23.19 -38.61 -57.10
C THR A 63 -22.77 -38.66 -55.63
N SER A 64 -23.07 -37.62 -54.88
CA SER A 64 -22.77 -37.49 -53.45
C SER A 64 -23.91 -38.03 -52.58
N VAL A 65 -23.60 -38.78 -51.55
CA VAL A 65 -24.52 -39.28 -50.51
C VAL A 65 -23.89 -39.10 -49.14
N THR A 66 -24.56 -38.34 -48.27
CA THR A 66 -24.11 -38.13 -46.90
C THR A 66 -24.46 -39.32 -46.03
N GLY A 67 -23.45 -39.89 -45.41
CA GLY A 67 -23.53 -40.95 -44.39
C GLY A 67 -23.87 -40.43 -43.00
N THR A 68 -23.44 -41.16 -41.96
CA THR A 68 -23.51 -40.72 -40.58
C THR A 68 -22.22 -40.00 -40.19
N TYR A 69 -21.12 -40.53 -40.64
CA TYR A 69 -19.77 -40.11 -40.26
C TYR A 69 -19.05 -39.40 -41.41
N GLY A 70 -19.51 -39.57 -42.67
CA GLY A 70 -18.84 -38.96 -43.79
C GLY A 70 -19.70 -38.87 -45.04
N THR A 71 -19.12 -38.28 -46.07
CA THR A 71 -19.75 -38.12 -47.38
C THR A 71 -19.06 -39.01 -48.42
N LEU A 72 -19.87 -39.91 -49.05
CA LEU A 72 -19.48 -40.74 -50.16
C LEU A 72 -19.81 -40.03 -51.49
N VAL A 73 -18.86 -39.98 -52.43
CA VAL A 73 -19.08 -39.59 -53.81
C VAL A 73 -18.72 -40.77 -54.72
N ILE A 74 -19.69 -41.21 -55.55
CA ILE A 74 -19.50 -42.39 -56.39
C ILE A 74 -19.82 -42.11 -57.87
N GLY A 75 -19.06 -42.69 -58.76
CA GLY A 75 -19.28 -42.64 -60.20
C GLY A 75 -20.00 -43.88 -60.78
N ALA A 76 -20.53 -43.78 -62.00
CA ALA A 76 -21.10 -44.87 -62.73
C ALA A 76 -20.09 -45.97 -63.08
N ASP A 77 -18.79 -45.60 -63.12
CA ASP A 77 -17.65 -46.50 -63.33
C ASP A 77 -17.25 -47.29 -62.08
N GLY A 78 -17.99 -47.14 -60.98
CA GLY A 78 -17.74 -47.80 -59.68
C GLY A 78 -16.67 -47.12 -58.81
N SER A 79 -15.96 -46.17 -59.36
CA SER A 79 -14.98 -45.40 -58.57
C SER A 79 -15.68 -44.54 -57.53
N TYR A 80 -15.07 -44.42 -56.32
CA TYR A 80 -15.63 -43.63 -55.24
C TYR A 80 -14.55 -42.91 -54.44
N THR A 81 -14.96 -41.88 -53.70
CA THR A 81 -14.23 -41.28 -52.60
C THR A 81 -15.14 -41.19 -51.39
N TYR A 82 -14.58 -41.32 -50.22
CA TYR A 82 -15.27 -41.12 -48.95
C TYR A 82 -14.45 -40.12 -48.14
N ALA A 83 -15.07 -39.08 -47.59
CA ALA A 83 -14.51 -38.18 -46.65
C ALA A 83 -15.23 -38.27 -45.31
N ALA A 84 -14.54 -38.53 -44.22
CA ALA A 84 -15.08 -38.44 -42.88
C ALA A 84 -15.20 -36.95 -42.51
N ASP A 85 -16.30 -36.32 -42.88
CA ASP A 85 -16.51 -34.86 -42.84
C ASP A 85 -17.77 -34.42 -42.05
N GLN A 86 -18.35 -35.35 -41.31
CA GLN A 86 -19.51 -35.09 -40.48
C GLN A 86 -19.05 -34.95 -39.00
N SER A 87 -19.71 -34.05 -38.22
CA SER A 87 -19.40 -33.82 -36.81
C SER A 87 -19.42 -35.10 -35.97
N ALA A 88 -20.25 -36.09 -36.35
CA ALA A 88 -20.23 -37.41 -35.68
C ALA A 88 -18.93 -38.22 -35.90
N ALA A 89 -18.10 -37.81 -36.86
CA ALA A 89 -16.76 -38.40 -37.00
C ALA A 89 -15.73 -37.70 -36.11
N ASP A 90 -15.91 -36.42 -35.90
CA ASP A 90 -15.06 -35.62 -34.99
C ASP A 90 -15.30 -36.02 -33.50
N ASP A 91 -16.52 -36.53 -33.20
CA ASP A 91 -16.86 -37.03 -31.83
C ASP A 91 -16.26 -38.42 -31.49
N LEU A 92 -15.50 -39.03 -32.39
CA LEU A 92 -14.96 -40.37 -32.19
C LEU A 92 -13.60 -40.35 -31.46
N ASP A 93 -13.57 -40.92 -30.29
CA ASP A 93 -12.33 -41.04 -29.50
C ASP A 93 -11.27 -41.97 -30.20
N ALA A 94 -10.01 -41.74 -29.86
CA ALA A 94 -8.93 -42.62 -30.32
C ALA A 94 -9.16 -44.09 -29.96
N GLY A 95 -9.32 -44.95 -30.95
CA GLY A 95 -9.60 -46.36 -30.80
C GLY A 95 -11.06 -46.75 -31.09
N ASP A 96 -11.92 -45.77 -31.28
CA ASP A 96 -13.28 -46.01 -31.74
C ASP A 96 -13.30 -46.52 -33.19
N SER A 97 -14.27 -47.34 -33.49
CA SER A 97 -14.46 -47.91 -34.83
C SER A 97 -15.94 -48.00 -35.14
N VAL A 98 -16.37 -47.25 -36.12
CA VAL A 98 -17.75 -47.16 -36.54
C VAL A 98 -17.87 -47.41 -38.05
N THR A 99 -19.07 -47.61 -38.56
CA THR A 99 -19.24 -47.91 -40.00
C THR A 99 -20.35 -47.06 -40.61
N ASP A 100 -20.06 -46.50 -41.79
CA ASP A 100 -21.10 -46.05 -42.74
C ASP A 100 -21.37 -47.14 -43.75
N THR A 101 -22.63 -47.41 -43.99
CA THR A 101 -23.09 -48.44 -44.95
C THR A 101 -23.92 -47.78 -46.05
N PHE A 102 -23.48 -47.99 -47.29
CA PHE A 102 -24.17 -47.53 -48.48
C PHE A 102 -24.63 -48.70 -49.31
N ILE A 103 -25.79 -48.59 -49.95
CA ILE A 103 -26.32 -49.61 -50.86
C ILE A 103 -26.29 -49.05 -52.27
N TYR A 104 -25.53 -49.67 -53.16
CA TYR A 104 -25.47 -49.30 -54.55
C TYR A 104 -26.20 -50.31 -55.43
N THR A 105 -26.68 -49.86 -56.61
CA THR A 105 -27.35 -50.66 -57.61
C THR A 105 -26.52 -50.65 -58.86
N ILE A 106 -26.17 -51.82 -59.34
CA ILE A 106 -25.52 -52.03 -60.65
C ILE A 106 -26.57 -52.46 -61.68
N SER A 107 -26.31 -52.11 -62.96
CA SER A 107 -27.16 -52.54 -64.08
C SER A 107 -26.30 -52.85 -65.30
N ASP A 108 -26.67 -53.89 -66.06
CA ASP A 108 -26.21 -54.28 -67.40
C ASP A 108 -27.03 -53.55 -68.54
N GLY A 109 -28.01 -52.74 -68.17
CA GLY A 109 -28.94 -52.09 -69.07
C GLY A 109 -30.25 -52.86 -69.21
N THR A 110 -30.38 -54.10 -68.70
CA THR A 110 -31.56 -54.95 -68.79
C THR A 110 -32.11 -55.35 -67.42
N ALA A 111 -31.17 -55.76 -66.55
CA ALA A 111 -31.43 -56.18 -65.15
C ALA A 111 -30.64 -55.34 -64.16
N THR A 112 -30.98 -55.48 -62.88
CA THR A 112 -30.32 -54.75 -61.80
C THR A 112 -30.06 -55.68 -60.63
N ALA A 113 -28.92 -55.45 -59.91
CA ALA A 113 -28.61 -56.07 -58.63
C ALA A 113 -28.14 -55.02 -57.63
N THR A 114 -28.24 -55.31 -56.35
CA THR A 114 -27.81 -54.39 -55.29
C THR A 114 -26.74 -55.04 -54.42
N ALA A 115 -25.76 -54.27 -54.01
CA ALA A 115 -24.75 -54.66 -53.03
C ALA A 115 -24.51 -53.53 -52.04
N THR A 116 -23.71 -53.81 -51.03
CA THR A 116 -23.35 -52.87 -49.96
C THR A 116 -21.89 -52.48 -50.02
N LEU A 117 -21.62 -51.19 -49.85
CA LEU A 117 -20.30 -50.67 -49.54
C LEU A 117 -20.31 -50.27 -48.06
N THR A 118 -19.43 -50.85 -47.28
CA THR A 118 -19.23 -50.48 -45.88
C THR A 118 -17.88 -49.78 -45.73
N VAL A 119 -17.91 -48.57 -45.19
CA VAL A 119 -16.72 -47.82 -44.88
C VAL A 119 -16.57 -47.79 -43.37
N THR A 120 -15.42 -48.23 -42.86
CA THR A 120 -15.08 -48.16 -41.44
C THR A 120 -14.37 -46.82 -41.20
N VAL A 121 -14.87 -46.06 -40.26
CA VAL A 121 -14.24 -44.82 -39.77
C VAL A 121 -13.64 -45.12 -38.42
N LEU A 122 -12.35 -44.78 -38.27
CA LEU A 122 -11.60 -44.94 -37.04
C LEU A 122 -11.44 -43.58 -36.38
N GLY A 123 -11.76 -43.49 -35.10
CA GLY A 123 -11.50 -42.31 -34.30
C GLY A 123 -10.00 -42.07 -34.09
N ILE A 124 -9.65 -40.81 -34.08
CA ILE A 124 -8.32 -40.32 -33.73
C ILE A 124 -8.51 -39.28 -32.64
N ASN A 125 -7.49 -39.11 -31.80
CA ASN A 125 -7.56 -38.07 -30.78
C ASN A 125 -7.50 -36.69 -31.41
N ASP A 126 -8.47 -35.87 -31.10
CA ASP A 126 -8.50 -34.46 -31.45
C ASP A 126 -7.75 -33.60 -30.39
N THR A 127 -7.53 -32.36 -30.68
CA THR A 127 -6.84 -31.45 -29.74
C THR A 127 -7.86 -30.56 -29.06
N PRO A 128 -7.81 -30.40 -27.74
CA PRO A 128 -8.72 -29.53 -27.03
C PRO A 128 -8.67 -28.09 -27.53
N THR A 129 -9.78 -27.40 -27.45
CA THR A 129 -9.93 -25.98 -27.71
C THR A 129 -10.03 -25.27 -26.38
N ALA A 130 -9.04 -24.41 -26.05
CA ALA A 130 -9.06 -23.60 -24.86
C ALA A 130 -9.39 -22.14 -25.17
N VAL A 131 -10.20 -21.53 -24.30
CA VAL A 131 -10.70 -20.17 -24.38
C VAL A 131 -10.04 -19.31 -23.32
N ASN A 132 -9.73 -18.05 -23.61
CA ASN A 132 -9.11 -17.15 -22.63
C ASN A 132 -10.11 -16.68 -21.59
N ASP A 133 -9.71 -16.68 -20.33
CA ASP A 133 -10.50 -16.25 -19.18
C ASP A 133 -10.13 -14.85 -18.71
N THR A 134 -11.08 -14.21 -18.05
CA THR A 134 -10.87 -12.92 -17.40
C THR A 134 -11.57 -12.84 -16.06
N ASP A 135 -10.94 -12.22 -15.07
CA ASP A 135 -11.55 -11.91 -13.79
C ASP A 135 -11.02 -10.57 -13.25
N SER A 136 -11.56 -10.11 -12.13
CA SER A 136 -11.10 -8.87 -11.50
C SER A 136 -11.15 -8.96 -9.98
N VAL A 137 -10.25 -8.24 -9.33
CA VAL A 137 -10.15 -8.14 -7.88
C VAL A 137 -9.62 -6.75 -7.51
N ASN A 138 -9.95 -6.25 -6.33
CA ASN A 138 -9.26 -5.09 -5.79
C ASN A 138 -7.91 -5.54 -5.20
N GLU A 139 -6.93 -4.64 -5.12
CA GLU A 139 -5.73 -4.90 -4.32
C GLU A 139 -6.13 -5.35 -2.91
N ASP A 140 -5.25 -6.06 -2.21
CA ASP A 140 -5.54 -6.74 -0.93
C ASP A 140 -6.70 -7.75 -0.98
N GLY A 141 -7.38 -7.86 -2.12
CA GLY A 141 -8.53 -8.73 -2.30
C GLY A 141 -8.16 -10.13 -2.77
N THR A 142 -9.14 -11.01 -2.71
CA THR A 142 -9.02 -12.39 -3.20
C THR A 142 -10.24 -12.76 -4.03
N VAL A 143 -10.02 -13.33 -5.21
CA VAL A 143 -11.05 -13.95 -6.03
C VAL A 143 -10.84 -15.46 -6.08
N THR A 144 -11.92 -16.23 -6.06
CA THR A 144 -11.89 -17.71 -6.12
C THR A 144 -12.95 -18.20 -7.08
N LYS A 145 -12.56 -19.10 -7.99
CA LYS A 145 -13.46 -19.74 -8.96
C LYS A 145 -13.35 -21.26 -8.90
N THR A 146 -14.47 -21.90 -9.16
CA THR A 146 -14.60 -23.37 -9.23
C THR A 146 -15.57 -23.70 -10.35
N GLY A 147 -15.60 -24.96 -10.82
CA GLY A 147 -16.49 -25.38 -11.92
C GLY A 147 -17.95 -24.96 -11.82
N ALA A 148 -18.43 -24.63 -10.60
CA ALA A 148 -19.78 -24.05 -10.40
C ALA A 148 -19.81 -22.51 -10.56
N GLN A 149 -18.67 -21.85 -10.74
CA GLN A 149 -18.48 -20.40 -10.70
C GLN A 149 -17.62 -19.89 -11.86
N ASP A 150 -17.58 -20.63 -12.97
CA ASP A 150 -16.82 -20.23 -14.15
C ASP A 150 -15.31 -20.25 -13.92
N ASP A 151 -14.75 -21.46 -13.71
CA ASP A 151 -13.29 -21.67 -13.65
C ASP A 151 -12.67 -21.76 -15.05
N VAL A 152 -11.35 -21.88 -15.14
CA VAL A 152 -10.65 -21.81 -16.44
C VAL A 152 -10.94 -22.95 -17.41
N LEU A 153 -11.67 -24.02 -17.02
CA LEU A 153 -12.08 -25.11 -17.89
C LEU A 153 -13.56 -25.06 -18.28
N THR A 154 -14.32 -24.09 -17.77
CA THR A 154 -15.79 -24.07 -17.93
C THR A 154 -16.24 -23.87 -19.39
N ASP A 155 -15.51 -23.11 -20.17
CA ASP A 155 -15.78 -22.84 -21.60
C ASP A 155 -14.76 -23.48 -22.55
N ASP A 156 -13.84 -24.26 -22.01
CA ASP A 156 -12.96 -25.13 -22.79
C ASP A 156 -13.73 -26.36 -23.29
N SER A 157 -13.38 -26.86 -24.44
CA SER A 157 -14.04 -28.00 -25.07
C SER A 157 -13.07 -28.91 -25.82
N ASP A 158 -13.49 -30.15 -25.99
CA ASP A 158 -12.82 -31.11 -26.84
C ASP A 158 -13.84 -31.76 -27.80
N PRO A 159 -13.52 -32.02 -29.07
CA PRO A 159 -14.40 -32.76 -29.95
C PRO A 159 -14.61 -34.23 -29.52
N ASP A 160 -13.62 -34.85 -28.86
CA ASP A 160 -13.73 -36.25 -28.40
C ASP A 160 -14.79 -36.36 -27.29
N ASP A 161 -15.79 -37.24 -27.47
CA ASP A 161 -16.98 -37.40 -26.61
C ASP A 161 -16.68 -37.73 -25.15
N SER A 162 -15.57 -38.43 -24.88
CA SER A 162 -15.16 -38.88 -23.54
C SER A 162 -13.98 -38.10 -22.96
N ALA A 163 -13.51 -37.07 -23.63
CA ALA A 163 -12.38 -36.28 -23.19
C ALA A 163 -12.66 -35.61 -21.83
N THR A 164 -11.70 -35.75 -20.92
CA THR A 164 -11.72 -35.04 -19.63
C THR A 164 -10.59 -34.04 -19.62
N LEU A 165 -10.93 -32.77 -19.72
CA LEU A 165 -9.96 -31.69 -19.73
C LEU A 165 -9.37 -31.46 -18.34
N THR A 166 -8.05 -31.25 -18.31
CA THR A 166 -7.31 -30.95 -17.07
C THR A 166 -6.25 -29.86 -17.32
N VAL A 167 -6.03 -28.99 -16.33
CA VAL A 167 -4.89 -28.08 -16.35
C VAL A 167 -3.63 -28.85 -15.94
N THR A 168 -2.60 -28.80 -16.77
CA THR A 168 -1.34 -29.52 -16.55
C THR A 168 -0.14 -28.63 -16.27
N ALA A 169 -0.21 -27.34 -16.64
CA ALA A 169 0.83 -26.36 -16.35
C ALA A 169 0.25 -24.95 -16.24
N ILE A 170 0.96 -24.07 -15.51
CA ILE A 170 0.66 -22.66 -15.36
C ILE A 170 1.95 -21.85 -15.43
N GLN A 171 1.91 -20.68 -16.07
CA GLN A 171 3.06 -19.80 -16.27
C GLN A 171 2.63 -18.34 -16.12
N PRO A 172 3.21 -17.58 -15.17
CA PRO A 172 3.03 -16.14 -15.10
C PRO A 172 3.71 -15.46 -16.29
N SER A 173 3.18 -14.32 -16.73
CA SER A 173 3.77 -13.52 -17.82
C SER A 173 5.24 -13.23 -17.57
N GLY A 174 6.11 -13.54 -18.54
CA GLY A 174 7.57 -13.38 -18.40
C GLY A 174 8.27 -14.34 -17.43
N GLY A 175 7.54 -15.23 -16.74
CA GLY A 175 8.07 -16.20 -15.81
C GLY A 175 8.32 -17.59 -16.41
N SER A 176 8.63 -18.55 -15.55
CA SER A 176 8.80 -19.97 -15.93
C SER A 176 7.51 -20.75 -15.71
N SER A 177 7.27 -21.77 -16.56
CA SER A 177 6.15 -22.68 -16.41
C SER A 177 6.34 -23.61 -15.19
N SER A 178 5.25 -23.84 -14.46
CA SER A 178 5.15 -24.75 -13.33
C SER A 178 4.13 -25.84 -13.62
N ASN A 179 4.45 -27.10 -13.30
CA ASN A 179 3.54 -28.21 -13.49
C ASN A 179 2.39 -28.15 -12.46
N VAL A 180 1.18 -28.40 -12.90
CA VAL A 180 0.01 -28.58 -12.04
C VAL A 180 -0.17 -30.08 -11.74
N SER A 181 -0.29 -30.41 -10.45
CA SER A 181 -0.37 -31.83 -10.02
C SER A 181 -1.73 -32.42 -10.42
N SER A 182 -1.71 -33.61 -11.04
CA SER A 182 -2.94 -34.30 -11.44
C SER A 182 -3.87 -34.53 -10.24
N GLY A 183 -5.16 -34.27 -10.44
CA GLY A 183 -6.20 -34.43 -9.42
C GLY A 183 -6.16 -33.38 -8.31
N SER A 184 -5.35 -32.31 -8.45
CA SER A 184 -5.35 -31.18 -7.53
C SER A 184 -6.54 -30.26 -7.75
N THR A 185 -6.90 -29.54 -6.70
CA THR A 185 -7.80 -28.39 -6.71
C THR A 185 -7.06 -27.19 -6.13
N TYR A 186 -7.53 -25.97 -6.32
CA TYR A 186 -6.85 -24.79 -5.77
C TYR A 186 -6.57 -24.90 -4.25
N ASN A 187 -7.48 -25.53 -3.48
CA ASN A 187 -7.39 -25.69 -2.03
C ASN A 187 -6.81 -27.03 -1.56
N SER A 188 -6.46 -27.92 -2.50
CA SER A 188 -5.86 -29.24 -2.21
C SER A 188 -4.77 -29.55 -3.22
N SER A 189 -3.52 -29.37 -2.82
CA SER A 189 -2.33 -29.54 -3.65
C SER A 189 -2.30 -28.69 -4.92
N GLY A 190 -2.98 -27.55 -4.93
CA GLY A 190 -2.93 -26.57 -6.02
C GLY A 190 -1.51 -26.04 -6.24
N THR A 191 -1.20 -25.66 -7.46
CA THR A 191 0.09 -25.09 -7.84
C THR A 191 0.05 -23.58 -7.70
N SER A 192 0.94 -23.03 -6.88
CA SER A 192 1.06 -21.59 -6.66
C SER A 192 2.10 -20.98 -7.59
N VAL A 193 1.76 -19.88 -8.23
CA VAL A 193 2.68 -19.04 -9.01
C VAL A 193 2.46 -17.57 -8.67
N THR A 194 3.55 -16.80 -8.58
CA THR A 194 3.50 -15.37 -8.28
C THR A 194 3.57 -14.57 -9.57
N GLY A 195 2.59 -13.71 -9.77
CA GLY A 195 2.54 -12.72 -10.83
C GLY A 195 3.24 -11.41 -10.45
N THR A 196 2.88 -10.34 -11.12
CA THR A 196 3.41 -8.99 -10.80
C THR A 196 2.68 -8.38 -9.60
N TYR A 197 1.37 -8.55 -9.55
CA TYR A 197 0.49 -7.90 -8.58
C TYR A 197 -0.10 -8.86 -7.55
N GLY A 198 -0.04 -10.18 -7.80
CA GLY A 198 -0.61 -11.14 -6.88
C GLY A 198 -0.13 -12.57 -7.07
N THR A 199 -0.68 -13.45 -6.25
CA THR A 199 -0.38 -14.89 -6.25
C THR A 199 -1.60 -15.68 -6.73
N LEU A 200 -1.43 -16.46 -7.82
CA LEU A 200 -2.41 -17.40 -8.34
C LEU A 200 -2.13 -18.81 -7.82
N VAL A 201 -3.15 -19.48 -7.30
CA VAL A 201 -3.11 -20.93 -6.97
C VAL A 201 -4.16 -21.64 -7.81
N ILE A 202 -3.76 -22.60 -8.64
CA ILE A 202 -4.64 -23.28 -9.59
C ILE A 202 -4.57 -24.81 -9.39
N GLY A 203 -5.72 -25.48 -9.55
CA GLY A 203 -5.86 -26.92 -9.55
C GLY A 203 -5.91 -27.52 -10.95
N ALA A 204 -5.69 -28.84 -11.05
CA ALA A 204 -5.85 -29.59 -12.30
C ALA A 204 -7.32 -29.61 -12.77
N ASP A 205 -8.26 -29.40 -11.86
CA ASP A 205 -9.69 -29.32 -12.14
C ASP A 205 -10.14 -27.97 -12.70
N GLY A 206 -9.21 -27.04 -12.96
CA GLY A 206 -9.48 -25.68 -13.44
C GLY A 206 -9.79 -24.68 -12.35
N SER A 207 -10.11 -25.13 -11.14
CA SER A 207 -10.40 -24.24 -10.02
C SER A 207 -9.18 -23.40 -9.64
N TYR A 208 -9.41 -22.12 -9.26
CA TYR A 208 -8.30 -21.26 -8.84
C TYR A 208 -8.69 -20.26 -7.73
N THR A 209 -7.68 -19.73 -7.08
CA THR A 209 -7.77 -18.52 -6.28
C THR A 209 -6.62 -17.59 -6.67
N TYR A 210 -6.92 -16.31 -6.74
CA TYR A 210 -5.93 -15.25 -6.91
C TYR A 210 -6.06 -14.26 -5.78
N THR A 211 -4.94 -13.91 -5.15
CA THR A 211 -4.86 -12.89 -4.10
C THR A 211 -3.91 -11.80 -4.59
N ALA A 212 -4.35 -10.57 -4.60
CA ALA A 212 -3.54 -9.40 -4.92
C ALA A 212 -2.70 -9.02 -3.67
N ASP A 213 -1.57 -9.70 -3.49
CA ASP A 213 -0.75 -9.69 -2.26
C ASP A 213 0.70 -9.22 -2.49
N GLN A 214 0.98 -8.62 -3.64
CA GLN A 214 2.31 -8.10 -3.93
C GLN A 214 2.36 -6.60 -3.71
N SER A 215 3.50 -6.06 -3.22
CA SER A 215 3.67 -4.63 -2.99
C SER A 215 3.42 -3.74 -4.22
N ALA A 216 3.55 -4.29 -5.43
CA ALA A 216 3.19 -3.58 -6.64
C ALA A 216 1.66 -3.42 -6.82
N ALA A 217 0.86 -4.18 -6.07
CA ALA A 217 -0.58 -3.97 -6.00
C ALA A 217 -0.91 -2.87 -5.00
N ASP A 218 -0.23 -2.84 -3.83
CA ASP A 218 -0.40 -1.81 -2.80
C ASP A 218 -0.01 -0.40 -3.30
N ASP A 219 0.84 -0.31 -4.33
CA ASP A 219 1.26 0.97 -4.94
C ASP A 219 0.20 1.56 -5.91
N LEU A 220 -0.97 0.92 -6.09
CA LEU A 220 -1.99 1.34 -7.06
C LEU A 220 -2.95 2.36 -6.46
N ASP A 221 -3.00 3.55 -7.06
CA ASP A 221 -3.98 4.58 -6.67
C ASP A 221 -5.44 4.12 -6.96
N ALA A 222 -6.41 4.68 -6.25
CA ALA A 222 -7.85 4.34 -6.34
C ALA A 222 -8.49 4.41 -7.74
N SER A 223 -7.82 4.89 -8.75
CA SER A 223 -8.29 4.93 -10.15
C SER A 223 -7.51 4.03 -11.08
N ASP A 224 -6.49 3.38 -10.58
CA ASP A 224 -5.61 2.56 -11.38
C ASP A 224 -6.18 1.16 -11.60
N THR A 225 -5.88 0.61 -12.73
CA THR A 225 -6.22 -0.77 -13.09
C THR A 225 -5.07 -1.37 -13.88
N VAL A 226 -4.65 -2.55 -13.47
CA VAL A 226 -3.55 -3.30 -14.10
C VAL A 226 -3.92 -4.76 -14.29
N ASP A 227 -3.27 -5.42 -15.22
CA ASP A 227 -3.54 -6.83 -15.53
C ASP A 227 -2.36 -7.71 -15.11
N ASP A 228 -2.67 -8.76 -14.34
CA ASP A 228 -1.82 -9.92 -14.17
C ASP A 228 -2.25 -11.02 -15.15
N VAL A 229 -1.33 -11.53 -15.95
CA VAL A 229 -1.63 -12.50 -17.02
C VAL A 229 -0.86 -13.80 -16.77
N PHE A 230 -1.60 -14.91 -16.79
CA PHE A 230 -1.03 -16.24 -16.66
C PHE A 230 -1.46 -17.09 -17.86
N THR A 231 -0.53 -17.88 -18.40
CA THR A 231 -0.82 -18.87 -19.44
C THR A 231 -0.99 -20.22 -18.80
N TYR A 232 -2.13 -20.88 -18.98
CA TYR A 232 -2.37 -22.24 -18.53
C TYR A 232 -2.36 -23.22 -19.73
N THR A 233 -2.05 -24.48 -19.45
CA THR A 233 -2.01 -25.57 -20.43
C THR A 233 -3.11 -26.55 -20.11
N VAL A 234 -4.02 -26.76 -21.07
CA VAL A 234 -5.12 -27.72 -21.01
C VAL A 234 -4.70 -29.00 -21.71
N SER A 235 -5.08 -30.13 -21.18
CA SER A 235 -4.83 -31.47 -21.75
C SER A 235 -6.07 -32.35 -21.64
N ASP A 236 -6.33 -33.14 -22.69
CA ASP A 236 -7.24 -34.27 -22.74
C ASP A 236 -6.60 -35.58 -22.23
N GLY A 237 -5.29 -35.57 -21.89
CA GLY A 237 -4.47 -36.75 -21.53
C GLY A 237 -3.57 -37.25 -22.65
N THR A 238 -3.75 -36.78 -23.88
CA THR A 238 -3.02 -37.18 -25.10
C THR A 238 -2.33 -35.99 -25.76
N THR A 239 -3.07 -34.92 -25.98
CA THR A 239 -2.61 -33.68 -26.60
C THR A 239 -2.80 -32.48 -25.64
N THR A 240 -2.28 -31.32 -26.02
CA THR A 240 -2.37 -30.13 -25.18
C THR A 240 -2.58 -28.88 -26.03
N THR A 241 -3.30 -27.90 -25.43
CA THR A 241 -3.44 -26.56 -25.94
C THR A 241 -3.18 -25.55 -24.83
N THR A 242 -3.13 -24.27 -25.13
CA THR A 242 -2.89 -23.22 -24.13
C THR A 242 -3.89 -22.07 -24.28
N ALA A 243 -4.28 -21.50 -23.14
CA ALA A 243 -5.02 -20.24 -23.09
C ALA A 243 -4.47 -19.36 -21.96
N THR A 244 -5.03 -18.17 -21.78
CA THR A 244 -4.60 -17.24 -20.75
C THR A 244 -5.74 -16.93 -19.78
N ILE A 245 -5.41 -16.80 -18.51
CA ILE A 245 -6.27 -16.12 -17.54
C ILE A 245 -5.67 -14.75 -17.28
N THR A 246 -6.49 -13.71 -17.41
CA THR A 246 -6.14 -12.31 -17.13
C THR A 246 -6.92 -11.84 -15.90
N ILE A 247 -6.22 -11.46 -14.85
CA ILE A 247 -6.81 -10.89 -13.64
C ILE A 247 -6.56 -9.38 -13.64
N THR A 248 -7.62 -8.60 -13.71
CA THR A 248 -7.54 -7.15 -13.56
C THR A 248 -7.52 -6.79 -12.07
N VAL A 249 -6.44 -6.19 -11.60
CA VAL A 249 -6.29 -5.67 -10.24
C VAL A 249 -6.66 -4.20 -10.25
N ASN A 250 -7.60 -3.81 -9.38
CA ASN A 250 -8.05 -2.43 -9.24
C ASN A 250 -7.46 -1.84 -7.97
N GLY A 251 -6.85 -0.67 -8.06
CA GLY A 251 -6.36 0.10 -6.93
C GLY A 251 -7.48 0.62 -6.04
N VAL A 252 -7.20 0.76 -4.77
CA VAL A 252 -8.06 1.34 -3.72
C VAL A 252 -7.21 2.31 -2.94
N ASN A 253 -7.76 3.42 -2.49
CA ASN A 253 -7.01 4.36 -1.66
C ASN A 253 -6.57 3.73 -0.34
N ASP A 254 -5.29 3.73 -0.08
CA ASP A 254 -4.72 3.36 1.20
C ASP A 254 -4.84 4.48 2.24
N THR A 255 -4.62 4.15 3.49
CA THR A 255 -4.61 5.14 4.56
C THR A 255 -3.17 5.51 4.89
N PRO A 256 -2.82 6.81 4.90
CA PRO A 256 -1.47 7.24 5.22
C PRO A 256 -1.02 6.76 6.59
N VAL A 257 0.26 6.48 6.73
CA VAL A 257 0.92 6.08 7.97
C VAL A 257 1.68 7.26 8.53
N ALA A 258 1.23 7.80 9.67
CA ALA A 258 1.90 8.88 10.37
C ALA A 258 2.77 8.34 11.52
N GLN A 259 3.97 8.89 11.69
CA GLN A 259 4.92 8.57 12.74
C GLN A 259 4.99 9.72 13.76
N ASN A 260 5.36 9.40 15.00
CA ASN A 260 5.50 10.42 16.03
C ASN A 260 6.82 11.18 15.87
N ASP A 261 6.76 12.49 16.08
CA ASP A 261 7.88 13.42 15.98
C ASP A 261 8.32 13.93 17.34
N VAL A 262 9.58 14.32 17.44
CA VAL A 262 10.19 14.85 18.65
C VAL A 262 10.99 16.11 18.35
N GLY A 263 11.01 17.03 19.31
CA GLY A 263 11.87 18.19 19.31
C GLY A 263 12.33 18.53 20.72
N VAL A 264 13.51 19.14 20.87
CA VAL A 264 14.06 19.58 22.15
C VAL A 264 14.49 21.03 22.04
N ILE A 265 14.12 21.83 23.01
CA ILE A 265 14.43 23.27 23.04
C ILE A 265 14.62 23.73 24.49
N ALA A 266 15.43 24.74 24.72
CA ALA A 266 15.42 25.46 25.99
C ALA A 266 14.24 26.45 26.02
N GLU A 267 13.77 26.79 27.20
CA GLU A 267 12.87 27.92 27.38
C GLU A 267 13.49 29.20 26.79
N ASP A 268 12.70 30.22 26.57
CA ASP A 268 13.09 31.47 25.91
C ASP A 268 13.65 31.33 24.50
N SER A 269 13.56 30.14 23.92
CA SER A 269 14.12 29.83 22.60
C SER A 269 13.03 29.58 21.56
N THR A 270 13.45 29.51 20.30
CA THR A 270 12.58 29.16 19.17
C THR A 270 13.18 28.02 18.38
N LEU A 271 12.44 26.92 18.26
CA LEU A 271 12.72 25.83 17.34
C LEU A 271 12.00 26.07 16.02
N THR A 272 12.71 26.04 14.90
CA THR A 272 12.12 26.12 13.56
C THR A 272 12.57 24.95 12.73
N VAL A 273 11.61 24.20 12.20
CA VAL A 273 11.83 23.03 11.36
C VAL A 273 11.16 23.25 10.00
N THR A 274 11.93 23.14 8.93
CA THR A 274 11.46 23.37 7.57
C THR A 274 11.51 22.06 6.78
N ASN A 275 10.63 21.95 5.80
CA ASN A 275 10.52 20.79 4.93
C ASN A 275 11.87 20.33 4.37
N GLY A 276 12.23 19.07 4.62
CA GLY A 276 13.46 18.43 4.14
C GLY A 276 14.77 19.00 4.66
N ALA A 277 14.75 19.83 5.70
CA ALA A 277 15.94 20.46 6.26
C ALA A 277 16.10 20.17 7.75
N ASN A 278 17.34 20.19 8.20
CA ASN A 278 17.67 20.16 9.62
C ASN A 278 16.98 21.33 10.36
N ALA A 279 16.57 21.10 11.60
CA ALA A 279 16.02 22.13 12.46
C ALA A 279 16.97 23.33 12.57
N ASN A 280 16.43 24.54 12.38
CA ASN A 280 17.12 25.79 12.68
C ASN A 280 16.72 26.24 14.07
N LEU A 281 17.66 26.14 15.01
CA LEU A 281 17.49 26.53 16.40
C LEU A 281 18.01 27.95 16.59
N SER A 282 17.23 28.82 17.25
CA SER A 282 17.67 30.12 17.73
C SER A 282 17.49 30.17 19.25
N GLY A 283 18.51 30.68 19.94
CA GLY A 283 18.56 30.70 21.39
C GLY A 283 19.45 29.60 21.98
N SER A 284 19.32 29.35 23.27
CA SER A 284 20.02 28.26 23.96
C SER A 284 19.19 26.98 23.88
N TYR A 285 19.81 25.86 23.57
CA TYR A 285 19.17 24.56 23.56
C TYR A 285 20.18 23.46 23.91
N ASP A 286 19.70 22.31 24.32
CA ASP A 286 20.57 21.15 24.54
C ASP A 286 21.11 20.65 23.20
N THR A 287 22.42 20.68 23.03
CA THR A 287 23.12 20.23 21.81
C THR A 287 23.04 18.72 21.58
N THR A 288 22.52 17.96 22.55
CA THR A 288 22.21 16.52 22.41
C THR A 288 20.75 16.29 22.01
N GLY A 289 19.98 17.37 21.81
CA GLY A 289 18.57 17.30 21.52
C GLY A 289 18.27 16.57 20.23
N GLU A 290 17.38 15.61 20.32
CA GLU A 290 16.85 14.89 19.18
C GLU A 290 15.69 15.69 18.56
N HIS A 291 15.70 15.82 17.26
CA HIS A 291 14.54 16.27 16.50
C HIS A 291 14.38 15.36 15.29
N SER A 292 13.13 15.09 14.92
CA SER A 292 12.79 14.18 13.82
C SER A 292 12.77 14.81 12.44
N GLY A 293 13.04 16.10 12.30
CA GLY A 293 12.80 16.86 11.07
C GLY A 293 11.44 17.55 11.09
N ASP A 294 10.87 17.89 9.93
CA ASP A 294 9.47 18.29 9.88
C ASP A 294 8.55 17.06 10.06
N VAL A 295 7.27 17.29 10.30
CA VAL A 295 6.34 16.19 10.63
C VAL A 295 6.01 15.27 9.46
N MET A 296 6.52 15.54 8.26
CA MET A 296 6.36 14.69 7.07
C MET A 296 7.73 14.30 6.48
N ASP A 297 8.80 14.34 7.29
CA ASP A 297 10.17 14.18 6.80
C ASP A 297 10.39 12.84 6.11
N THR A 298 10.83 12.89 4.87
CA THR A 298 11.20 11.74 4.06
C THR A 298 12.66 11.29 4.23
N SER A 299 13.44 11.95 5.11
CA SER A 299 14.88 11.76 5.24
C SER A 299 15.31 10.92 6.44
N SER A 300 14.42 10.67 7.40
CA SER A 300 14.71 9.93 8.64
C SER A 300 13.95 8.61 8.68
N SER A 301 14.64 7.50 8.68
CA SER A 301 14.07 6.14 8.61
C SER A 301 13.18 5.71 9.79
N SER A 302 13.02 6.53 10.83
CA SER A 302 12.23 6.21 12.02
C SER A 302 11.06 7.15 12.30
N HIS A 303 10.95 8.25 11.57
CA HIS A 303 9.92 9.28 11.75
C HIS A 303 9.29 9.74 10.42
N THR A 304 9.44 8.94 9.36
CA THR A 304 8.94 9.26 8.03
C THR A 304 7.47 8.91 7.93
N ASP A 305 6.65 9.89 7.62
CA ASP A 305 5.28 9.67 7.21
C ASP A 305 5.26 9.13 5.78
N SER A 306 4.37 8.20 5.50
CA SER A 306 4.29 7.53 4.20
C SER A 306 2.87 7.18 3.82
N ASP A 307 2.69 6.91 2.55
CA ASP A 307 1.47 6.35 1.99
C ASP A 307 1.90 5.20 1.06
N ALA A 308 1.06 4.18 0.92
CA ALA A 308 1.34 3.10 -0.02
C ALA A 308 0.99 3.52 -1.46
N ASP A 309 -0.02 4.39 -1.63
CA ASP A 309 -0.37 4.94 -2.95
C ASP A 309 0.79 5.74 -3.57
N ASP A 310 1.20 5.37 -4.79
CA ASP A 310 2.35 5.95 -5.52
C ASP A 310 2.30 7.46 -5.71
N SER A 311 1.10 8.03 -5.88
CA SER A 311 0.88 9.44 -6.17
C SER A 311 0.30 10.22 -5.00
N ALA A 312 0.20 9.61 -3.82
CA ALA A 312 -0.35 10.26 -2.63
C ALA A 312 0.42 11.56 -2.30
N SER A 313 -0.32 12.62 -2.10
CA SER A 313 0.22 13.93 -1.71
C SER A 313 -0.16 14.22 -0.28
N LEU A 314 0.71 13.86 0.66
CA LEU A 314 0.49 14.03 2.08
C LEU A 314 0.43 15.49 2.49
N THR A 315 -0.53 15.83 3.34
CA THR A 315 -0.71 17.19 3.88
C THR A 315 -1.20 17.15 5.33
N ILE A 316 -0.75 18.10 6.15
CA ILE A 316 -1.31 18.32 7.49
C ILE A 316 -2.62 19.11 7.37
N THR A 317 -3.70 18.55 7.89
CA THR A 317 -5.05 19.15 7.78
C THR A 317 -5.58 19.70 9.09
N GLN A 318 -5.12 19.16 10.23
CA GLN A 318 -5.52 19.61 11.57
C GLN A 318 -4.36 19.50 12.56
N ILE A 319 -4.43 20.32 13.59
CA ILE A 319 -3.51 20.31 14.73
C ILE A 319 -4.27 20.63 16.02
N LYS A 320 -3.88 20.04 17.13
CA LYS A 320 -4.37 20.38 18.48
C LYS A 320 -3.30 20.13 19.53
N LYS A 321 -3.40 20.77 20.68
CA LYS A 321 -2.74 20.32 21.90
C LYS A 321 -3.38 18.98 22.32
N ASP A 322 -2.59 18.06 22.89
CA ASP A 322 -3.15 16.82 23.44
C ASP A 322 -4.28 17.09 24.46
N GLY A 323 -5.39 16.37 24.30
CA GLY A 323 -6.62 16.61 25.06
C GLY A 323 -7.42 17.86 24.66
N GLY A 324 -6.93 18.66 23.70
CA GLY A 324 -7.57 19.89 23.22
C GLY A 324 -8.51 19.68 22.02
N SER A 325 -9.03 20.80 21.49
CA SER A 325 -9.88 20.81 20.29
C SER A 325 -9.04 20.98 19.02
N ASN A 326 -9.45 20.33 17.93
CA ASN A 326 -8.81 20.46 16.63
C ASN A 326 -8.92 21.88 16.07
N SER A 327 -7.81 22.40 15.54
CA SER A 327 -7.71 23.58 14.70
C SER A 327 -7.37 23.18 13.28
N SER A 328 -8.08 23.72 12.28
CA SER A 328 -7.82 23.41 10.87
C SER A 328 -6.53 24.08 10.42
N VAL A 329 -5.70 23.35 9.68
CA VAL A 329 -4.52 23.86 8.99
C VAL A 329 -4.90 24.21 7.55
N SER A 330 -4.55 25.42 7.11
CA SER A 330 -4.92 25.89 5.77
C SER A 330 -4.11 25.18 4.69
N SER A 331 -4.78 24.65 3.67
CA SER A 331 -4.11 24.02 2.53
C SER A 331 -3.05 24.93 1.89
N GLY A 332 -1.88 24.38 1.59
CA GLY A 332 -0.75 25.09 1.00
C GLY A 332 -0.05 26.09 1.94
N SER A 333 -0.35 26.06 3.25
CA SER A 333 0.35 26.86 4.25
C SER A 333 1.70 26.25 4.62
N SER A 334 2.60 27.11 5.12
CA SER A 334 3.81 26.75 5.84
C SER A 334 3.81 27.47 7.19
N TYR A 335 4.70 27.09 8.10
CA TYR A 335 4.76 27.74 9.43
C TYR A 335 4.84 29.27 9.35
N ASN A 336 5.54 29.83 8.35
CA ASN A 336 5.76 31.26 8.16
C ASN A 336 4.79 31.92 7.15
N SER A 337 3.87 31.15 6.56
CA SER A 337 2.88 31.63 5.59
C SER A 337 1.53 30.97 5.85
N SER A 338 0.67 31.65 6.58
CA SER A 338 -0.68 31.19 6.96
C SER A 338 -0.67 29.91 7.81
N GLY A 339 0.40 29.65 8.56
CA GLY A 339 0.47 28.56 9.52
C GLY A 339 -0.58 28.66 10.62
N THR A 340 -0.95 27.55 11.20
CA THR A 340 -1.94 27.46 12.29
C THR A 340 -1.23 27.34 13.63
N SER A 341 -1.52 28.27 14.56
CA SER A 341 -0.91 28.28 15.89
C SER A 341 -1.79 27.61 16.91
N VAL A 342 -1.18 26.83 17.78
CA VAL A 342 -1.79 26.16 18.95
C VAL A 342 -0.90 26.39 20.17
N THR A 343 -1.49 26.96 21.24
CA THR A 343 -0.79 27.21 22.49
C THR A 343 -0.77 25.95 23.35
N GLY A 344 0.42 25.53 23.73
CA GLY A 344 0.71 24.42 24.62
C GLY A 344 0.66 24.78 26.10
N THR A 345 1.40 24.09 26.92
CA THR A 345 1.61 24.43 28.35
C THR A 345 2.82 25.34 28.49
N TYR A 346 3.88 25.04 27.76
CA TYR A 346 5.18 25.68 27.85
C TYR A 346 5.50 26.59 26.67
N GLY A 347 4.78 26.43 25.54
CA GLY A 347 5.03 27.25 24.37
C GLY A 347 3.91 27.25 23.34
N THR A 348 4.17 27.90 22.23
CA THR A 348 3.23 28.00 21.10
C THR A 348 3.82 27.32 19.86
N LEU A 349 3.14 26.29 19.37
CA LEU A 349 3.43 25.63 18.09
C LEU A 349 2.69 26.31 16.95
N THR A 350 3.37 26.62 15.85
CA THR A 350 2.75 27.08 14.59
C THR A 350 3.19 26.14 13.47
N ILE A 351 2.25 25.48 12.81
CA ILE A 351 2.48 24.44 11.79
C ILE A 351 1.83 24.80 10.46
N GLY A 352 2.47 24.41 9.36
CA GLY A 352 1.95 24.48 8.00
C GLY A 352 1.39 23.17 7.50
N ALA A 353 0.61 23.22 6.42
CA ALA A 353 0.12 22.03 5.72
C ALA A 353 1.26 21.23 5.07
N ASP A 354 2.41 21.86 4.85
CA ASP A 354 3.63 21.25 4.32
C ASP A 354 4.48 20.53 5.37
N GLY A 355 3.98 20.38 6.60
CA GLY A 355 4.68 19.72 7.72
C GLY A 355 5.70 20.61 8.44
N SER A 356 6.08 21.74 7.85
CA SER A 356 7.00 22.67 8.51
C SER A 356 6.38 23.28 9.76
N TYR A 357 7.16 23.49 10.81
CA TYR A 357 6.67 24.10 12.04
C TYR A 357 7.68 25.00 12.73
N THR A 358 7.19 25.85 13.61
CA THR A 358 7.97 26.57 14.61
C THR A 358 7.34 26.40 15.99
N TYR A 359 8.15 26.26 16.99
CA TYR A 359 7.74 26.24 18.38
C TYR A 359 8.50 27.32 19.14
N VAL A 360 7.78 28.15 19.86
CA VAL A 360 8.35 29.20 20.72
C VAL A 360 8.00 28.85 22.16
N ALA A 361 8.99 28.68 23.02
CA ALA A 361 8.79 28.48 24.45
C ALA A 361 8.50 29.84 25.12
N ASP A 362 7.25 30.30 25.02
CA ASP A 362 6.79 31.66 25.34
C ASP A 362 5.75 31.73 26.46
N GLN A 363 5.56 30.64 27.20
CA GLN A 363 4.59 30.61 28.28
C GLN A 363 5.28 30.70 29.65
N ALA A 364 4.66 31.39 30.60
CA ALA A 364 5.16 31.52 31.96
C ALA A 364 5.43 30.19 32.69
N ALA A 365 4.87 29.08 32.19
CA ALA A 365 5.19 27.76 32.71
C ALA A 365 6.54 27.22 32.19
N ALA A 366 7.05 27.74 31.08
CA ALA A 366 8.40 27.47 30.61
C ALA A 366 9.42 28.23 31.47
N ASP A 367 9.17 29.54 31.66
CA ASP A 367 10.03 30.41 32.48
C ASP A 367 10.16 29.92 33.95
N ALA A 368 9.22 29.09 34.40
CA ALA A 368 9.25 28.51 35.76
C ALA A 368 10.01 27.19 35.86
N LEU A 369 10.69 26.73 34.80
CA LEU A 369 11.51 25.53 34.81
C LEU A 369 12.91 25.84 35.27
N ASP A 370 13.31 25.34 36.43
CA ASP A 370 14.68 25.51 36.93
C ASP A 370 15.73 24.89 36.00
N ALA A 371 16.96 25.39 36.06
CA ALA A 371 18.09 24.83 35.34
C ALA A 371 18.26 23.33 35.60
N GLY A 372 18.07 22.51 34.56
CA GLY A 372 18.12 21.05 34.60
C GLY A 372 16.77 20.36 34.63
N ASP A 373 15.68 21.11 34.76
CA ASP A 373 14.32 20.60 34.60
C ASP A 373 13.98 20.37 33.12
N SER A 374 12.96 19.57 32.89
CA SER A 374 12.44 19.29 31.55
C SER A 374 10.97 18.95 31.61
N ALA A 375 10.22 19.52 30.71
CA ALA A 375 8.78 19.26 30.59
C ALA A 375 8.37 19.16 29.12
N ASP A 376 7.30 18.40 28.85
CA ASP A 376 6.87 18.10 27.49
C ASP A 376 5.56 18.83 27.13
N ASP A 377 5.54 19.49 25.98
CA ASP A 377 4.32 19.82 25.25
C ASP A 377 4.07 18.75 24.18
N VAL A 378 2.85 18.23 24.17
CA VAL A 378 2.41 17.23 23.19
C VAL A 378 1.29 17.80 22.33
N PHE A 379 1.50 17.76 21.02
CA PHE A 379 0.52 18.17 20.02
C PHE A 379 0.18 16.97 19.14
N VAL A 380 -1.08 16.90 18.70
CA VAL A 380 -1.58 15.85 17.80
C VAL A 380 -1.89 16.48 16.45
N TYR A 381 -1.23 16.03 15.41
CA TYR A 381 -1.56 16.45 14.05
C TYR A 381 -2.39 15.39 13.31
N THR A 382 -3.09 15.81 12.26
CA THR A 382 -3.81 14.93 11.34
C THR A 382 -3.19 15.03 9.97
N LEU A 383 -2.66 13.92 9.50
CA LEU A 383 -2.11 13.72 8.16
C LEU A 383 -3.22 13.24 7.23
N SER A 384 -3.22 13.68 5.97
CA SER A 384 -4.18 13.28 4.94
C SER A 384 -3.51 13.18 3.57
N ASP A 385 -3.90 12.18 2.80
CA ASP A 385 -3.66 12.00 1.36
C ASP A 385 -4.69 12.74 0.48
N GLY A 386 -5.74 13.31 1.08
CA GLY A 386 -6.88 13.95 0.41
C GLY A 386 -8.16 13.11 0.44
N THR A 387 -8.09 11.83 0.78
CA THR A 387 -9.20 10.86 0.84
C THR A 387 -9.36 10.28 2.24
N ALA A 388 -8.27 9.75 2.81
CA ALA A 388 -8.20 9.18 4.15
C ALA A 388 -7.37 10.07 5.10
N THR A 389 -7.37 9.77 6.38
CA THR A 389 -6.61 10.52 7.39
C THR A 389 -6.10 9.62 8.50
N THR A 390 -4.92 9.94 9.02
CA THR A 390 -4.36 9.33 10.22
C THR A 390 -3.84 10.42 11.17
N THR A 391 -3.40 10.05 12.37
CA THR A 391 -2.88 11.02 13.36
C THR A 391 -1.61 10.53 14.01
N ALA A 392 -0.70 11.46 14.31
CA ALA A 392 0.46 11.20 15.16
C ALA A 392 0.76 12.42 16.06
N ASN A 393 1.78 12.32 16.88
CA ASN A 393 2.12 13.32 17.89
C ASN A 393 3.42 14.04 17.52
N ILE A 394 3.47 15.33 17.84
CA ILE A 394 4.71 16.10 17.98
C ILE A 394 4.93 16.30 19.48
N THR A 395 6.06 15.82 20.01
CA THR A 395 6.44 16.02 21.41
C THR A 395 7.61 16.99 21.46
N ILE A 396 7.44 18.14 22.10
CA ILE A 396 8.49 19.12 22.31
C ILE A 396 8.89 19.11 23.78
N SER A 397 10.13 18.69 24.05
CA SER A 397 10.72 18.77 25.39
C SER A 397 11.36 20.13 25.61
N VAL A 398 10.79 20.89 26.53
CA VAL A 398 11.31 22.20 26.95
C VAL A 398 12.25 21.99 28.14
N LYS A 399 13.45 22.53 28.06
CA LYS A 399 14.50 22.47 29.07
C LYS A 399 14.57 23.80 29.81
N GLY A 400 14.53 23.73 31.12
CA GLY A 400 14.78 24.89 31.96
C GLY A 400 16.23 25.38 31.88
N ILE A 401 16.39 26.67 31.92
CA ILE A 401 17.65 27.38 32.11
C ILE A 401 17.48 28.29 33.32
N ASN A 402 18.59 28.77 33.88
CA ASN A 402 18.49 29.71 35.01
C ASN A 402 18.11 31.09 34.51
N ASP A 403 17.06 31.66 35.05
CA ASP A 403 16.67 33.05 34.86
C ASP A 403 17.41 33.99 35.81
N ASP A 404 17.48 35.25 35.43
CA ASP A 404 18.04 36.30 36.30
C ASP A 404 16.96 36.87 37.23
N PRO A 405 17.20 37.04 38.53
CA PRO A 405 16.23 37.63 39.44
C PRO A 405 15.86 39.08 39.09
N ALA A 406 14.62 39.46 39.31
CA ALA A 406 14.10 40.78 39.13
C ALA A 406 13.95 41.51 40.47
N ALA A 407 14.86 42.47 40.72
CA ALA A 407 14.84 43.27 41.96
C ALA A 407 13.95 44.51 41.79
N VAL A 408 13.22 44.85 42.87
CA VAL A 408 12.35 46.02 42.98
C VAL A 408 12.91 46.99 43.98
N ASP A 409 12.83 48.31 43.71
CA ASP A 409 13.34 49.37 44.60
C ASP A 409 12.49 49.48 45.88
N ASP A 410 13.16 49.46 47.05
CA ASP A 410 12.55 49.64 48.37
C ASP A 410 12.68 51.06 48.90
N THR A 411 11.71 51.46 49.72
CA THR A 411 11.77 52.75 50.40
C THR A 411 11.32 52.65 51.85
N ASP A 412 12.03 53.34 52.75
CA ASP A 412 11.64 53.47 54.14
C ASP A 412 11.86 54.87 54.69
N THR A 413 11.31 55.16 55.85
CA THR A 413 11.46 56.44 56.53
C THR A 413 11.82 56.25 57.99
N VAL A 414 12.73 57.07 58.49
CA VAL A 414 13.17 57.06 59.88
C VAL A 414 13.43 58.50 60.36
N ASN A 415 13.16 58.83 61.60
CA ASN A 415 13.56 60.11 62.18
C ASN A 415 15.07 60.11 62.53
N GLU A 416 15.66 61.30 62.57
CA GLU A 416 17.06 61.43 63.07
C GLU A 416 17.21 60.78 64.45
N GLY A 417 18.37 60.18 64.69
CA GLY A 417 18.67 59.43 65.90
C GLY A 417 17.85 58.16 66.14
N ALA A 418 16.90 57.82 65.28
CA ALA A 418 16.09 56.58 65.39
C ALA A 418 16.60 55.46 64.47
N THR A 419 16.05 54.28 64.68
CA THR A 419 16.35 53.05 63.95
C THR A 419 15.09 52.47 63.35
N VAL A 420 15.15 52.09 62.08
CA VAL A 420 14.16 51.23 61.43
C VAL A 420 14.73 49.84 61.25
N THR A 421 13.90 48.82 61.40
CA THR A 421 14.28 47.40 61.21
C THR A 421 13.22 46.73 60.39
N LYS A 422 13.67 45.99 59.35
CA LYS A 422 12.80 45.18 58.47
C LYS A 422 13.31 43.73 58.44
N THR A 423 12.34 42.82 58.33
CA THR A 423 12.57 41.37 58.21
C THR A 423 11.53 40.81 57.27
N GLY A 424 11.69 39.59 56.74
CA GLY A 424 10.76 38.93 55.83
C GLY A 424 9.28 39.01 56.21
N SER A 425 8.99 39.17 57.50
CA SER A 425 7.59 39.41 57.98
C SER A 425 7.19 40.87 58.01
N GLN A 426 8.06 41.78 57.72
CA GLN A 426 7.92 43.23 57.86
C GLN A 426 8.37 44.02 56.60
N ASP A 427 8.33 43.36 55.44
CA ASP A 427 8.68 43.96 54.17
C ASP A 427 10.18 44.33 54.12
N ASP A 428 11.06 43.34 54.09
CA ASP A 428 12.50 43.52 53.85
C ASP A 428 12.81 43.65 52.36
N VAL A 429 14.07 43.83 51.99
CA VAL A 429 14.44 44.16 50.61
C VAL A 429 14.23 43.02 49.57
N LEU A 430 13.92 41.82 50.00
CA LEU A 430 13.61 40.67 49.11
C LEU A 430 12.12 40.39 49.03
N ASN A 431 11.26 41.12 49.71
CA ASN A 431 9.85 40.75 49.87
C ASN A 431 9.02 40.92 48.57
N ASP A 432 9.41 41.84 47.72
CA ASP A 432 8.78 42.09 46.41
C ASP A 432 9.74 41.82 45.21
N ASP A 433 10.97 41.35 45.51
CA ASP A 433 11.84 40.80 44.50
C ASP A 433 11.32 39.44 44.04
N THR A 434 11.49 39.14 42.78
CA THR A 434 10.95 37.91 42.15
C THR A 434 12.00 37.22 41.29
N ASP A 435 11.82 35.95 41.11
CA ASP A 435 12.55 35.15 40.17
C ASP A 435 11.55 34.31 39.36
N ALA A 436 11.84 34.02 38.10
CA ALA A 436 10.94 33.24 37.26
C ALA A 436 11.06 31.72 37.59
N ASP A 437 12.25 31.30 38.02
CA ASP A 437 12.50 29.92 38.43
C ASP A 437 11.70 29.52 39.68
N ASP A 438 10.96 28.40 39.60
CA ASP A 438 10.00 27.94 40.65
C ASP A 438 10.63 27.70 42.02
N SER A 439 11.92 27.28 42.06
CA SER A 439 12.61 26.88 43.29
C SER A 439 13.68 27.86 43.69
N SER A 440 13.83 29.00 43.01
CA SER A 440 14.87 29.98 43.31
C SER A 440 14.70 30.58 44.71
N SER A 441 15.83 30.78 45.39
CA SER A 441 15.86 31.32 46.72
C SER A 441 16.75 32.59 46.72
N LEU A 442 16.10 33.73 46.59
CA LEU A 442 16.78 35.03 46.48
C LEU A 442 17.62 35.35 47.73
N THR A 443 18.82 35.85 47.48
CA THR A 443 19.74 36.30 48.55
C THR A 443 20.42 37.60 48.17
N VAL A 444 20.61 38.50 49.14
CA VAL A 444 21.45 39.68 48.95
C VAL A 444 22.93 39.27 49.04
N THR A 445 23.69 39.55 47.98
CA THR A 445 25.12 39.19 47.85
C THR A 445 26.06 40.37 48.00
N ALA A 446 25.58 41.58 47.73
CA ALA A 446 26.38 42.81 47.90
C ALA A 446 25.49 44.01 48.27
N ILE A 447 26.10 45.00 48.92
CA ILE A 447 25.49 46.27 49.26
C ILE A 447 26.48 47.42 49.01
N GLN A 448 26.00 48.54 48.46
CA GLN A 448 26.81 49.70 48.13
C GLN A 448 26.10 51.01 48.52
N PRO A 449 26.68 51.89 49.36
CA PRO A 449 26.16 53.21 49.58
C PRO A 449 26.43 54.09 48.35
N SER A 450 25.54 55.05 48.08
CA SER A 450 25.68 55.97 46.94
C SER A 450 27.04 56.69 46.96
N GLY A 451 27.81 56.54 45.85
CA GLY A 451 29.16 57.09 45.72
C GLY A 451 30.24 56.35 46.48
N GLY A 452 29.91 55.27 47.18
CA GLY A 452 30.85 54.42 47.93
C GLY A 452 31.29 53.17 47.16
N SER A 453 32.03 52.30 47.86
CA SER A 453 32.44 50.99 47.31
C SER A 453 31.42 49.92 47.71
N SER A 454 31.25 48.92 46.84
CA SER A 454 30.46 47.73 47.14
C SER A 454 31.12 46.89 48.22
N SER A 455 30.32 46.36 49.15
CA SER A 455 30.69 45.43 50.22
C SER A 455 29.96 44.12 50.06
N THR A 456 30.65 42.99 50.13
CA THR A 456 30.05 41.65 50.06
C THR A 456 29.18 41.39 51.28
N VAL A 457 28.00 40.84 51.09
CA VAL A 457 27.13 40.32 52.13
C VAL A 457 27.40 38.84 52.29
N SER A 458 27.67 38.38 53.52
CA SER A 458 28.02 37.01 53.79
C SER A 458 26.80 36.06 53.63
N SER A 459 26.95 35.00 52.90
CA SER A 459 25.88 33.98 52.72
C SER A 459 25.35 33.50 54.06
N GLY A 460 24.03 33.34 54.16
CA GLY A 460 23.30 32.92 55.37
C GLY A 460 23.32 33.93 56.52
N SER A 461 23.79 35.16 56.30
CA SER A 461 23.75 36.24 57.33
C SER A 461 22.34 36.84 57.44
N THR A 462 22.06 37.35 58.63
CA THR A 462 20.95 38.21 58.93
C THR A 462 21.46 39.56 59.46
N TYR A 463 20.67 40.61 59.53
CA TYR A 463 21.12 41.88 60.09
C TYR A 463 21.63 41.75 61.52
N THR A 464 21.10 40.76 62.30
CA THR A 464 21.53 40.49 63.69
C THR A 464 22.71 39.53 63.81
N SER A 465 23.01 38.77 62.77
CA SER A 465 24.04 37.74 62.78
C SER A 465 24.88 37.80 61.51
N SER A 466 26.11 38.29 61.68
CA SER A 466 27.08 38.46 60.59
C SER A 466 26.61 39.39 59.45
N GLY A 467 25.66 40.27 59.70
CA GLY A 467 25.19 41.28 58.72
C GLY A 467 26.33 42.21 58.31
N THR A 468 26.26 42.69 57.07
CA THR A 468 27.24 43.65 56.51
C THR A 468 26.78 45.09 56.74
N SER A 469 27.62 45.88 57.43
CA SER A 469 27.32 47.27 57.70
C SER A 469 28.04 48.19 56.71
N VAL A 470 27.29 49.16 56.18
CA VAL A 470 27.79 50.22 55.32
C VAL A 470 27.29 51.58 55.84
N THR A 471 28.12 52.59 55.76
CA THR A 471 27.80 53.96 56.25
C THR A 471 27.44 54.84 55.09
N GLY A 472 26.25 55.44 55.12
CA GLY A 472 25.76 56.46 54.21
C GLY A 472 26.14 57.85 54.65
N THR A 473 25.46 58.84 54.14
CA THR A 473 25.65 60.25 54.53
C THR A 473 24.97 60.57 55.87
N TYR A 474 23.78 60.00 56.09
CA TYR A 474 22.93 60.30 57.24
C TYR A 474 22.83 59.18 58.25
N GLY A 475 23.17 57.94 57.85
CA GLY A 475 23.06 56.80 58.75
C GLY A 475 23.86 55.59 58.34
N THR A 476 23.78 54.56 59.19
CA THR A 476 24.42 53.25 58.98
C THR A 476 23.37 52.18 58.70
N LEU A 477 23.49 51.51 57.53
CA LEU A 477 22.71 50.34 57.16
C LEU A 477 23.45 49.10 57.49
N THR A 478 22.79 48.14 58.16
CA THR A 478 23.30 46.75 58.33
C THR A 478 22.29 45.81 57.71
N ILE A 479 22.73 45.00 56.72
CA ILE A 479 21.86 44.12 55.94
C ILE A 479 22.37 42.66 56.02
N GLY A 480 21.47 41.70 56.03
CA GLY A 480 21.74 40.27 55.92
C GLY A 480 21.53 39.74 54.50
N ALA A 481 22.04 38.57 54.22
CA ALA A 481 21.81 37.86 52.98
C ALA A 481 20.30 37.46 52.80
N ASP A 482 19.60 37.32 53.90
CA ASP A 482 18.16 37.06 53.96
C ASP A 482 17.28 38.28 53.67
N GLY A 483 17.83 39.39 53.21
CA GLY A 483 17.13 40.63 52.93
C GLY A 483 16.81 41.49 54.16
N SER A 484 16.89 40.93 55.34
CA SER A 484 16.64 41.66 56.59
C SER A 484 17.66 42.79 56.79
N TYR A 485 17.19 43.94 57.26
CA TYR A 485 18.09 45.07 57.53
C TYR A 485 17.68 45.89 58.73
N THR A 486 18.65 46.67 59.19
CA THR A 486 18.45 47.80 60.12
C THR A 486 19.17 49.01 59.57
N TYR A 487 18.51 50.16 59.62
CA TYR A 487 19.13 51.45 59.34
C TYR A 487 18.97 52.37 60.54
N THR A 488 20.08 52.94 60.99
CA THR A 488 20.11 53.89 62.10
C THR A 488 20.59 55.22 61.56
N ALA A 489 19.82 56.27 61.76
CA ALA A 489 20.20 57.63 61.40
C ALA A 489 21.14 58.21 62.48
N ASP A 490 22.43 57.78 62.41
CA ASP A 490 23.43 57.98 63.46
C ASP A 490 24.62 58.86 63.04
N GLN A 491 24.54 59.52 61.91
CA GLN A 491 25.60 60.38 61.40
C GLN A 491 25.36 61.86 61.75
N ASP A 492 26.42 62.64 61.99
CA ASP A 492 26.32 64.09 62.29
C ASP A 492 25.47 64.86 61.26
N ALA A 493 25.40 64.37 60.02
CA ALA A 493 24.58 65.01 58.95
C ALA A 493 23.08 64.79 59.17
N ALA A 494 22.68 63.70 59.84
CA ALA A 494 21.28 63.47 60.23
C ALA A 494 20.88 64.42 61.38
N ASP A 495 21.73 64.54 62.40
CA ASP A 495 21.50 65.46 63.53
C ASP A 495 21.45 66.90 63.13
N ALA A 496 21.90 67.29 61.95
CA ALA A 496 21.91 68.62 61.40
C ALA A 496 20.62 68.98 60.60
N LEU A 497 19.63 68.11 60.49
CA LEU A 497 18.37 68.34 59.82
C LEU A 497 17.43 69.12 60.74
N ASP A 498 16.85 70.24 60.22
CA ASP A 498 15.89 71.04 60.96
C ASP A 498 14.46 70.42 60.87
N ASP A 499 13.60 70.83 61.83
CA ASP A 499 12.18 70.39 61.80
C ASP A 499 11.57 70.60 60.42
N SER A 500 10.97 69.57 59.82
CA SER A 500 10.38 69.52 58.48
C SER A 500 11.36 69.34 57.30
N GLU A 501 12.65 69.24 57.52
CA GLU A 501 13.58 68.85 56.48
C GLU A 501 13.60 67.35 56.33
N SER A 502 13.92 66.89 55.15
CA SER A 502 14.12 65.50 54.84
C SER A 502 15.34 65.32 53.92
N ALA A 503 16.08 64.25 54.15
CA ALA A 503 17.23 63.87 53.34
C ALA A 503 17.17 62.37 53.05
N THR A 504 17.89 61.94 52.04
CA THR A 504 17.82 60.53 51.58
C THR A 504 19.22 59.93 51.53
N ASP A 505 19.44 58.81 52.18
CA ASP A 505 20.50 57.88 51.86
C ASP A 505 20.04 56.85 50.85
N VAL A 506 20.86 56.57 49.85
CA VAL A 506 20.59 55.54 48.83
C VAL A 506 21.64 54.46 48.93
N PHE A 507 21.19 53.26 49.01
CA PHE A 507 22.03 52.04 48.99
C PHE A 507 21.58 51.16 47.84
N THR A 508 22.51 50.62 47.03
CA THR A 508 22.21 49.66 45.98
C THR A 508 22.59 48.28 46.48
N TYR A 509 21.63 47.35 46.51
CA TYR A 509 21.90 45.96 46.82
C TYR A 509 21.92 45.13 45.55
N THR A 510 22.55 43.97 45.60
CA THR A 510 22.60 42.99 44.51
C THR A 510 21.95 41.70 45.00
N VAL A 511 20.95 41.28 44.27
CA VAL A 511 20.22 40.01 44.49
C VAL A 511 20.82 38.92 43.64
N SER A 512 20.82 37.69 44.12
CA SER A 512 21.22 36.49 43.42
C SER A 512 20.30 35.33 43.84
N ASP A 513 19.96 34.51 42.90
CA ASP A 513 19.27 33.23 43.02
C ASP A 513 20.18 32.06 43.44
N GLY A 514 21.48 32.25 43.31
CA GLY A 514 22.52 31.30 43.63
C GLY A 514 23.40 31.03 42.43
#